data_3e0615470665110857ab420bb04cf384
#
_entry.id   3e0615470665110857ab420bb04cf384
#
_cell.length_a   1.000
_cell.length_b   1.000
_cell.length_c   1.000
_cell.angle_alpha   90.00
_cell.angle_beta   90.00
_cell.angle_gamma   90.00
#
_symmetry.space_group_name_H-M   'P 1'
#
loop_
_entity.id
_entity.type
_entity.pdbx_description
1 polymer ?
#
loop_
_entity_poly.entity_id
_entity_poly.type
_entity_poly.pdbx_seq_one_letter_code
_entity_poly.pdbx_strand_id
1 'polypeptide(L)'
;MGDASPKTYWVYILASRPRGVLYVGMTSDRAGRAWEHRERVMEGFAKRYWVQRLVYFEAHEDATIAARRERALKRWRRDWKIALIEKRNPTWRDLFDDVLRADGFE
;
A
#
# COMPACT_ATOMS: atom_id res chain seq x y z
N MET A 1 -15.01 -25.39 -3.67
CA MET A 1 -15.81 -24.18 -3.80
C MET A 1 -15.00 -22.99 -3.36
N GLY A 2 -14.93 -21.99 -4.18
CA GLY A 2 -14.17 -20.79 -3.83
C GLY A 2 -14.84 -19.94 -2.79
N ASP A 3 -14.10 -19.01 -2.27
CA ASP A 3 -14.62 -18.02 -1.35
C ASP A 3 -15.64 -17.15 -2.09
N ALA A 4 -16.85 -17.04 -1.56
CA ALA A 4 -17.89 -16.22 -2.16
C ALA A 4 -17.74 -14.74 -1.84
N SER A 5 -16.88 -14.39 -0.90
CA SER A 5 -16.67 -13.00 -0.52
C SER A 5 -15.96 -12.23 -1.61
N PRO A 6 -16.33 -10.97 -1.86
CA PRO A 6 -15.58 -10.14 -2.79
C PRO A 6 -14.14 -9.96 -2.33
N LYS A 7 -13.22 -9.95 -3.27
CA LYS A 7 -11.84 -9.65 -2.95
C LYS A 7 -11.62 -8.14 -2.95
N THR A 8 -10.72 -7.71 -2.11
CA THR A 8 -10.26 -6.33 -2.10
C THR A 8 -8.83 -6.31 -2.62
N TYR A 9 -8.56 -5.38 -3.51
CA TYR A 9 -7.24 -5.17 -4.07
C TYR A 9 -6.73 -3.84 -3.54
N TRP A 10 -5.54 -3.87 -2.97
CA TRP A 10 -4.96 -2.71 -2.31
C TRP A 10 -3.83 -2.15 -3.15
N VAL A 11 -3.86 -0.85 -3.40
CA VAL A 11 -2.72 -0.12 -3.97
C VAL A 11 -2.15 0.70 -2.83
N TYR A 12 -0.84 0.64 -2.63
CA TYR A 12 -0.23 1.22 -1.45
C TYR A 12 1.11 1.88 -1.80
N ILE A 13 1.54 2.74 -0.90
CA ILE A 13 2.87 3.35 -0.99
C ILE A 13 3.58 3.15 0.34
N LEU A 14 4.79 2.61 0.27
CA LEU A 14 5.67 2.51 1.42
C LEU A 14 6.72 3.61 1.33
N ALA A 15 7.21 4.04 2.48
CA ALA A 15 8.25 5.07 2.55
C ALA A 15 9.31 4.68 3.56
N SER A 16 10.55 5.11 3.30
CA SER A 16 11.64 4.89 4.24
C SER A 16 11.53 5.83 5.45
N ARG A 17 11.02 7.02 5.20
CA ARG A 17 10.82 8.08 6.20
C ARG A 17 9.96 9.14 5.53
N PRO A 18 9.52 10.16 6.28
CA PRO A 18 8.78 11.25 5.64
C PRO A 18 9.56 11.82 4.47
N ARG A 19 8.89 11.85 3.31
CA ARG A 19 9.47 12.34 2.06
C ARG A 19 10.74 11.60 1.63
N GLY A 20 10.93 10.37 2.12
CA GLY A 20 12.08 9.56 1.75
C GLY A 20 11.86 8.77 0.47
N VAL A 21 12.49 7.58 0.41
CA VAL A 21 12.32 6.68 -0.73
C VAL A 21 10.89 6.15 -0.71
N LEU A 22 10.26 6.13 -1.89
CA LEU A 22 8.88 5.67 -2.03
C LEU A 22 8.84 4.39 -2.86
N TYR A 23 7.98 3.48 -2.46
CA TYR A 23 7.71 2.24 -3.19
C TYR A 23 6.21 2.09 -3.38
N VAL A 24 5.76 2.00 -4.63
CA VAL A 24 4.35 1.78 -4.95
C VAL A 24 4.15 0.30 -5.23
N GLY A 25 3.12 -0.28 -4.63
CA GLY A 25 2.82 -1.69 -4.83
C GLY A 25 1.34 -1.97 -4.84
N MET A 26 1.00 -3.23 -5.09
CA MET A 26 -0.38 -3.69 -5.12
C MET A 26 -0.44 -5.10 -4.55
N THR A 27 -1.51 -5.41 -3.85
CA THR A 27 -1.74 -6.76 -3.35
C THR A 27 -3.22 -7.08 -3.36
N SER A 28 -3.54 -8.36 -3.50
CA SER A 28 -4.90 -8.86 -3.31
C SER A 28 -5.06 -9.59 -1.98
N ASP A 29 -4.03 -9.58 -1.17
CA ASP A 29 -4.09 -10.25 0.13
C ASP A 29 -5.08 -9.52 1.03
N ARG A 30 -5.77 -10.30 1.85
CA ARG A 30 -6.66 -9.74 2.86
C ARG A 30 -5.82 -9.04 3.93
N ALA A 31 -6.43 -8.09 4.61
CA ALA A 31 -5.74 -7.36 5.65
C ALA A 31 -5.15 -8.26 6.72
N GLY A 32 -5.81 -9.39 7.02
CA GLY A 32 -5.27 -10.34 7.99
C GLY A 32 -3.95 -10.95 7.55
N ARG A 33 -3.65 -10.87 6.25
CA ARG A 33 -2.39 -11.37 5.71
C ARG A 33 -1.47 -10.24 5.28
N ALA A 34 -1.86 -9.01 5.54
CA ALA A 34 -1.06 -7.85 5.12
C ALA A 34 0.33 -7.88 5.77
N TRP A 35 0.43 -8.42 6.97
CA TRP A 35 1.72 -8.56 7.64
C TRP A 35 2.68 -9.41 6.81
N GLU A 36 2.22 -10.57 6.35
CA GLU A 36 3.06 -11.44 5.54
C GLU A 36 3.48 -10.76 4.24
N HIS A 37 2.55 -10.06 3.61
CA HIS A 37 2.86 -9.34 2.39
C HIS A 37 3.91 -8.27 2.63
N ARG A 38 3.77 -7.53 3.72
CA ARG A 38 4.74 -6.51 4.10
C ARG A 38 6.14 -7.11 4.25
N GLU A 39 6.23 -8.27 4.91
CA GLU A 39 7.51 -8.93 5.09
C GLU A 39 8.13 -9.33 3.76
N ARG A 40 7.33 -9.87 2.85
CA ARG A 40 7.83 -10.26 1.54
C ARG A 40 8.33 -9.09 0.72
N VAL A 41 7.59 -7.99 0.75
CA VAL A 41 8.01 -6.77 0.04
C VAL A 41 9.34 -6.28 0.60
N MET A 42 9.49 -6.36 1.90
CA MET A 42 10.69 -5.87 2.55
C MET A 42 11.92 -6.71 2.28
N GLU A 43 11.75 -7.98 1.88
CA GLU A 43 12.90 -8.79 1.49
C GLU A 43 13.51 -8.36 0.18
N GLY A 44 12.71 -7.71 -0.69
CA GLY A 44 13.21 -7.22 -1.96
C GLY A 44 13.63 -5.76 -1.87
N PHE A 45 12.87 -4.92 -2.57
CA PHE A 45 13.17 -3.50 -2.66
C PHE A 45 13.21 -2.82 -1.29
N ALA A 46 12.22 -3.12 -0.45
CA ALA A 46 12.08 -2.41 0.81
C ALA A 46 13.25 -2.67 1.75
N LYS A 47 13.76 -3.91 1.76
CA LYS A 47 14.90 -4.25 2.59
C LYS A 47 16.13 -3.45 2.19
N ARG A 48 16.36 -3.31 0.89
CA ARG A 48 17.52 -2.59 0.37
C ARG A 48 17.50 -1.10 0.73
N TYR A 49 16.30 -0.50 0.76
CA TYR A 49 16.15 0.93 0.94
C TYR A 49 15.51 1.31 2.27
N TRP A 50 15.29 0.34 3.16
CA TRP A 50 14.65 0.57 4.46
C TRP A 50 13.25 1.16 4.33
N VAL A 51 12.51 0.71 3.32
CA VAL A 51 11.16 1.21 3.02
C VAL A 51 10.16 0.37 3.80
N GLN A 52 9.89 0.75 5.05
CA GLN A 52 9.11 -0.07 5.96
C GLN A 52 7.79 0.56 6.41
N ARG A 53 7.60 1.84 6.15
CA ARG A 53 6.44 2.57 6.64
C ARG A 53 5.38 2.60 5.59
N LEU A 54 4.17 2.14 5.93
CA LEU A 54 3.02 2.23 5.03
C LEU A 54 2.42 3.61 5.19
N VAL A 55 2.53 4.46 4.17
CA VAL A 55 2.12 5.86 4.27
C VAL A 55 0.87 6.19 3.48
N TYR A 56 0.42 5.28 2.61
CA TYR A 56 -0.77 5.49 1.80
C TYR A 56 -1.32 4.15 1.34
N PHE A 57 -2.65 4.03 1.30
CA PHE A 57 -3.29 2.88 0.68
C PHE A 57 -4.65 3.27 0.18
N GLU A 58 -5.12 2.52 -0.80
CA GLU A 58 -6.48 2.65 -1.31
C GLU A 58 -6.99 1.28 -1.69
N ALA A 59 -8.31 1.08 -1.56
CA ALA A 59 -8.95 -0.20 -1.83
C ALA A 59 -9.70 -0.15 -3.15
N HIS A 60 -9.65 -1.24 -3.88
CA HIS A 60 -10.37 -1.40 -5.13
C HIS A 60 -11.05 -2.76 -5.15
N GLU A 61 -12.21 -2.83 -5.78
CA GLU A 61 -12.93 -4.10 -5.90
C GLU A 61 -12.57 -4.85 -7.19
N ASP A 62 -11.86 -4.18 -8.09
CA ASP A 62 -11.55 -4.72 -9.41
C ASP A 62 -10.05 -4.77 -9.62
N ALA A 63 -9.53 -5.95 -9.95
CA ALA A 63 -8.10 -6.15 -10.11
C ALA A 63 -7.52 -5.31 -11.25
N THR A 64 -8.26 -5.16 -12.35
CA THR A 64 -7.79 -4.40 -13.50
C THR A 64 -7.65 -2.93 -13.16
N ILE A 65 -8.63 -2.39 -12.43
CA ILE A 65 -8.59 -1.00 -12.01
C ILE A 65 -7.44 -0.77 -11.04
N ALA A 66 -7.26 -1.69 -10.10
CA ALA A 66 -6.15 -1.59 -9.15
C ALA A 66 -4.79 -1.62 -9.85
N ALA A 67 -4.64 -2.52 -10.83
CA ALA A 67 -3.39 -2.63 -11.57
C ALA A 67 -3.10 -1.36 -12.38
N ARG A 68 -4.13 -0.77 -12.98
CA ARG A 68 -3.96 0.48 -13.71
C ARG A 68 -3.53 1.60 -12.77
N ARG A 69 -4.15 1.64 -11.59
CA ARG A 69 -3.84 2.66 -10.60
C ARG A 69 -2.40 2.53 -10.13
N GLU A 70 -1.97 1.32 -9.83
CA GLU A 70 -0.60 1.08 -9.41
C GLU A 70 0.40 1.55 -10.47
N ARG A 71 0.14 1.19 -11.74
CA ARG A 71 1.02 1.61 -12.82
C ARG A 71 1.05 3.12 -12.99
N ALA A 72 -0.12 3.75 -12.87
CA ALA A 72 -0.20 5.21 -12.96
C ALA A 72 0.62 5.87 -11.85
N LEU A 73 0.45 5.40 -10.62
CA LEU A 73 1.18 5.99 -9.50
C LEU A 73 2.69 5.81 -9.63
N LYS A 74 3.13 4.69 -10.18
CA LYS A 74 4.55 4.47 -10.41
C LYS A 74 5.14 5.49 -11.39
N ARG A 75 4.32 5.99 -12.33
CA ARG A 75 4.75 6.95 -13.33
C ARG A 75 4.57 8.39 -12.89
N TRP A 76 3.78 8.62 -11.84
CA TRP A 76 3.57 9.98 -11.34
C TRP A 76 4.89 10.60 -10.93
N ARG A 77 4.98 11.91 -11.11
CA ARG A 77 6.09 12.67 -10.57
C ARG A 77 6.12 12.51 -9.06
N ARG A 78 7.33 12.57 -8.52
CA ARG A 78 7.52 12.37 -7.09
C ARG A 78 6.70 13.35 -6.24
N ASP A 79 6.69 14.61 -6.64
CA ASP A 79 5.95 15.62 -5.88
C ASP A 79 4.45 15.36 -5.87
N TRP A 80 3.91 14.76 -6.94
CA TRP A 80 2.50 14.37 -6.97
C TRP A 80 2.21 13.23 -6.01
N LYS A 81 3.11 12.27 -5.89
CA LYS A 81 2.94 11.18 -4.95
C LYS A 81 3.01 11.70 -3.51
N ILE A 82 3.91 12.62 -3.24
CA ILE A 82 4.02 13.24 -1.92
C ILE A 82 2.72 13.98 -1.59
N ALA A 83 2.18 14.75 -2.53
CA ALA A 83 0.93 15.47 -2.30
C ALA A 83 -0.23 14.51 -2.02
N LEU A 84 -0.29 13.40 -2.76
CA LEU A 84 -1.32 12.39 -2.54
C LEU A 84 -1.23 11.81 -1.13
N ILE A 85 -0.03 11.49 -0.68
CA ILE A 85 0.19 10.96 0.65
C ILE A 85 -0.24 11.97 1.71
N GLU A 86 0.22 13.19 1.58
CA GLU A 86 0.02 14.21 2.62
C GLU A 86 -1.41 14.70 2.72
N LYS A 87 -2.20 14.50 1.68
CA LYS A 87 -3.62 14.83 1.73
C LYS A 87 -4.36 14.01 2.78
N ARG A 88 -3.99 12.74 2.96
CA ARG A 88 -4.63 11.86 3.94
C ARG A 88 -3.77 11.61 5.15
N ASN A 89 -2.47 11.73 5.01
CA ASN A 89 -1.53 11.36 6.05
C ASN A 89 -0.42 12.41 6.14
N PRO A 90 -0.76 13.61 6.63
CA PRO A 90 0.19 14.72 6.63
C PRO A 90 1.42 14.48 7.51
N THR A 91 1.32 13.57 8.47
CA THR A 91 2.44 13.29 9.37
C THR A 91 3.27 12.08 8.95
N TRP A 92 2.88 11.41 7.86
CA TRP A 92 3.61 10.23 7.34
C TRP A 92 3.71 9.09 8.36
N ARG A 93 2.70 8.94 9.19
CA ARG A 93 2.70 7.84 10.15
C ARG A 93 2.46 6.50 9.45
N ASP A 94 2.86 5.43 10.10
CA ASP A 94 2.65 4.09 9.58
C ASP A 94 1.17 3.72 9.70
N LEU A 95 0.53 3.46 8.56
CA LEU A 95 -0.92 3.18 8.49
C LEU A 95 -1.24 1.69 8.51
N PHE A 96 -0.28 0.85 8.87
CA PHE A 96 -0.49 -0.59 8.77
C PHE A 96 -1.70 -1.05 9.59
N ASP A 97 -1.85 -0.52 10.80
CA ASP A 97 -3.00 -0.88 11.64
C ASP A 97 -4.32 -0.40 11.03
N ASP A 98 -4.29 0.71 10.31
CA ASP A 98 -5.49 1.22 9.64
C ASP A 98 -5.97 0.26 8.56
N VAL A 99 -5.04 -0.38 7.84
CA VAL A 99 -5.40 -1.37 6.83
C VAL A 99 -6.08 -2.56 7.48
N LEU A 100 -5.55 -3.03 8.60
CA LEU A 100 -6.16 -4.15 9.31
C LEU A 100 -7.58 -3.84 9.74
N ARG A 101 -7.82 -2.62 10.24
CA ARG A 101 -9.16 -2.21 10.64
C ARG A 101 -10.10 -2.05 9.46
N ALA A 102 -9.59 -1.50 8.37
CA ALA A 102 -10.41 -1.26 7.18
C ALA A 102 -10.96 -2.56 6.61
N ASP A 103 -10.25 -3.68 6.83
CA ASP A 103 -10.69 -5.00 6.38
C ASP A 103 -11.51 -5.74 7.44
N GLY A 104 -11.86 -5.06 8.53
CA GLY A 104 -12.64 -5.66 9.60
C GLY A 104 -11.86 -6.65 10.44
N PHE A 105 -10.57 -6.67 10.32
CA PHE A 105 -9.69 -7.56 11.08
C PHE A 105 -9.28 -6.86 12.38
N GLU A 106 -9.42 -7.57 13.47
CA GLU A 106 -9.04 -6.97 14.76
C GLU A 106 -8.06 -7.82 15.50
#